data_1784f178b0dc45085c5cb94ced0a6ec6
#
_entry.id   1784f178b0dc45085c5cb94ced0a6ec6
#
_cell.length_a   1.000
_cell.length_b   1.000
_cell.length_c   1.000
_cell.angle_alpha   90.00
_cell.angle_beta   90.00
_cell.angle_gamma   90.00
#
_symmetry.space_group_name_H-M   'P 1'
#
loop_
_entity.id
_entity.type
_entity.pdbx_description
1 polymer ?
#
loop_
_entity_poly.entity_id
_entity_poly.type
_entity_poly.pdbx_seq_one_letter_code
_entity_poly.pdbx_strand_id
1 'polypeptide(L)'
;MARHARAVLVFWVLFIVAGFGLATGAFGTESLFDRLHSGEIVVPGENADGRAVLREAGASGFSTYTLTVEGVDLHDPAVATAAATAVKDLTAIGEVESAVNPFVLPGGPSGPAATPLLGAEGASSGAFATVVTYRQDLTRTQEQAAQEEVDAVFDDLVTAIDPARSDRGGIRALVDRVIAQVRIDGQTGEGVALPISFLVMIVVFGGFLAAGYPVFGAIASIAGALASLVAFSHWLDLDAAVVNVVTVLGLGLCIDYGLLVVSRFREELATTRPAGLAPGAELTSDVVHRAAEHTLDRAGRTVIFSAITVAIALGGLAVLDVEFVRAVAAAGVSVVLVALAVAISLIPALCVLGARRLGRRARDIGGDHGVFSRLARLVQRFPWAIIVAVTAGLVVVALP
;
A
#
# COMPACT_ATOMS: atom_id res chain seq x y z
N MET A 1 7.79 16.17 29.43
CA MET A 1 6.71 15.40 28.76
C MET A 1 5.78 14.70 29.75
N ALA A 2 6.27 13.93 30.69
CA ALA A 2 5.40 13.19 31.63
C ALA A 2 4.43 14.07 32.46
N ARG A 3 4.86 15.29 32.84
CA ARG A 3 4.00 16.26 33.57
C ARG A 3 2.86 16.84 32.73
N HIS A 4 2.95 16.78 31.40
CA HIS A 4 1.98 17.33 30.46
C HIS A 4 1.38 16.26 29.55
N ALA A 5 1.25 15.01 30.04
CA ALA A 5 0.78 13.86 29.24
C ALA A 5 -0.59 14.10 28.58
N ARG A 6 -1.51 14.83 29.24
CA ARG A 6 -2.82 15.20 28.65
C ARG A 6 -2.67 16.17 27.48
N ALA A 7 -1.78 17.17 27.60
CA ALA A 7 -1.54 18.12 26.52
C ALA A 7 -0.90 17.43 25.29
N VAL A 8 0.03 16.49 25.53
CA VAL A 8 0.61 15.66 24.46
C VAL A 8 -0.45 14.83 23.76
N LEU A 9 -1.36 14.20 24.52
CA LEU A 9 -2.46 13.42 23.94
C LEU A 9 -3.40 14.31 23.10
N VAL A 10 -3.80 15.48 23.61
CA VAL A 10 -4.65 16.43 22.86
C VAL A 10 -3.95 16.88 21.58
N PHE A 11 -2.66 17.22 21.65
CA PHE A 11 -1.88 17.58 20.48
C PHE A 11 -1.92 16.48 19.41
N TRP A 12 -1.66 15.22 19.79
CA TRP A 12 -1.67 14.11 18.85
C TRP A 12 -3.06 13.79 18.29
N VAL A 13 -4.12 13.92 19.09
CA VAL A 13 -5.50 13.77 18.59
C VAL A 13 -5.82 14.85 17.55
N LEU A 14 -5.45 16.10 17.80
CA LEU A 14 -5.64 17.19 16.84
C LEU A 14 -4.79 16.96 15.59
N PHE A 15 -3.55 16.47 15.76
CA PHE A 15 -2.65 16.13 14.64
C PHE A 15 -3.20 15.00 13.78
N ILE A 16 -3.79 13.95 14.38
CA ILE A 16 -4.47 12.85 13.66
C ILE A 16 -5.63 13.40 12.83
N VAL A 17 -6.51 14.21 13.47
CA VAL A 17 -7.66 14.81 12.78
C VAL A 17 -7.21 15.72 11.63
N ALA A 18 -6.21 16.56 11.88
CA ALA A 18 -5.65 17.43 10.85
C ALA A 18 -5.00 16.64 9.71
N GLY A 19 -4.22 15.59 10.02
CA GLY A 19 -3.53 14.77 9.03
C GLY A 19 -4.49 14.03 8.09
N PHE A 20 -5.48 13.35 8.64
CA PHE A 20 -6.52 12.72 7.83
C PHE A 20 -7.40 13.75 7.12
N GLY A 21 -7.73 14.86 7.75
CA GLY A 21 -8.51 15.93 7.14
C GLY A 21 -7.82 16.56 5.93
N LEU A 22 -6.49 16.79 6.01
CA LEU A 22 -5.69 17.24 4.87
C LEU A 22 -5.63 16.19 3.76
N ALA A 23 -5.41 14.92 4.12
CA ALA A 23 -5.31 13.85 3.13
C ALA A 23 -6.62 13.60 2.37
N THR A 24 -7.76 13.78 3.02
CA THR A 24 -9.09 13.58 2.40
C THR A 24 -9.69 14.85 1.78
N GLY A 25 -9.01 16.00 1.89
CA GLY A 25 -9.55 17.27 1.39
C GLY A 25 -10.70 17.85 2.22
N ALA A 26 -10.90 17.38 3.48
CA ALA A 26 -12.01 17.81 4.33
C ALA A 26 -12.00 19.31 4.66
N PHE A 27 -10.88 19.98 4.51
CA PHE A 27 -10.74 21.43 4.73
C PHE A 27 -10.94 22.27 3.48
N GLY A 28 -11.55 21.71 2.41
CA GLY A 28 -11.79 22.42 1.12
C GLY A 28 -10.55 22.49 0.23
N THR A 29 -9.52 21.69 0.53
CA THR A 29 -8.35 21.47 -0.33
C THR A 29 -8.60 20.26 -1.23
N GLU A 30 -7.90 20.18 -2.37
CA GLU A 30 -7.89 18.94 -3.15
C GLU A 30 -7.39 17.78 -2.29
N SER A 31 -8.06 16.63 -2.41
CA SER A 31 -7.65 15.42 -1.73
C SER A 31 -6.25 14.97 -2.19
N LEU A 32 -5.44 14.38 -1.29
CA LEU A 32 -4.19 13.73 -1.67
C LEU A 32 -4.43 12.71 -2.81
N PHE A 33 -5.51 11.96 -2.69
CA PHE A 33 -5.83 10.87 -3.62
C PHE A 33 -6.13 11.37 -5.05
N ASP A 34 -6.63 12.60 -5.21
CA ASP A 34 -6.87 13.23 -6.52
C ASP A 34 -5.56 13.70 -7.17
N ARG A 35 -4.51 13.92 -6.37
CA ARG A 35 -3.17 14.34 -6.80
C ARG A 35 -2.24 13.17 -7.10
N LEU A 36 -2.60 11.96 -6.67
CA LEU A 36 -1.78 10.78 -6.92
C LEU A 36 -1.86 10.37 -8.38
N HIS A 37 -0.71 10.24 -8.99
CA HIS A 37 -0.59 9.67 -10.32
C HIS A 37 -0.51 8.14 -10.21
N SER A 38 -1.08 7.45 -11.17
CA SER A 38 -0.81 6.03 -11.39
C SER A 38 -0.35 5.94 -12.83
N GLY A 39 0.86 6.44 -13.06
CA GLY A 39 1.47 6.54 -14.36
C GLY A 39 2.48 5.42 -14.59
N GLU A 40 2.99 5.37 -15.80
CA GLU A 40 4.13 4.54 -16.16
C GLU A 40 5.37 5.02 -15.41
N ILE A 41 6.05 4.10 -14.72
CA ILE A 41 7.33 4.41 -14.06
C ILE A 41 8.37 4.65 -15.17
N VAL A 42 8.70 5.91 -15.40
CA VAL A 42 9.74 6.29 -16.36
C VAL A 42 11.09 6.18 -15.66
N VAL A 43 11.91 5.22 -16.12
CA VAL A 43 13.29 5.11 -15.71
C VAL A 43 14.14 5.85 -16.75
N PRO A 44 14.90 6.90 -16.37
CA PRO A 44 15.79 7.61 -17.28
C PRO A 44 16.83 6.66 -17.88
N GLY A 45 17.19 6.85 -19.16
CA GLY A 45 18.18 6.06 -19.87
C GLY A 45 17.73 5.64 -21.26
N GLU A 46 18.47 4.74 -21.91
CA GLU A 46 18.24 4.29 -23.29
C GLU A 46 16.79 3.83 -23.55
N ASN A 47 16.12 3.27 -22.54
CA ASN A 47 14.73 2.85 -22.65
C ASN A 47 13.77 4.07 -22.75
N ALA A 48 14.04 5.16 -22.03
CA ALA A 48 13.26 6.39 -22.13
C ALA A 48 13.48 7.07 -23.48
N ASP A 49 14.75 7.10 -23.94
CA ASP A 49 15.13 7.65 -25.25
C ASP A 49 14.51 6.82 -26.38
N GLY A 50 14.56 5.49 -26.30
CA GLY A 50 13.92 4.60 -27.25
C GLY A 50 12.40 4.77 -27.33
N ARG A 51 11.75 4.98 -26.18
CA ARG A 51 10.30 5.30 -26.14
C ARG A 51 9.98 6.67 -26.71
N ALA A 52 10.85 7.67 -26.52
CA ALA A 52 10.68 8.97 -27.13
C ALA A 52 10.70 8.87 -28.66
N VAL A 53 11.67 8.11 -29.21
CA VAL A 53 11.74 7.83 -30.65
C VAL A 53 10.52 7.06 -31.15
N LEU A 54 10.04 6.07 -30.41
CA LEU A 54 8.82 5.34 -30.77
C LEU A 54 7.58 6.23 -30.75
N ARG A 55 7.49 7.16 -29.79
CA ARG A 55 6.40 8.15 -29.75
C ARG A 55 6.45 9.11 -30.93
N GLU A 56 7.63 9.61 -31.29
CA GLU A 56 7.81 10.45 -32.47
C GLU A 56 7.46 9.71 -33.78
N ALA A 57 7.69 8.39 -33.80
CA ALA A 57 7.31 7.53 -34.92
C ALA A 57 5.81 7.13 -34.93
N GLY A 58 5.01 7.63 -33.99
CA GLY A 58 3.58 7.32 -33.89
C GLY A 58 3.27 5.94 -33.29
N ALA A 59 4.27 5.26 -32.72
CA ALA A 59 4.09 3.95 -32.08
C ALA A 59 3.71 4.16 -30.60
N SER A 60 2.41 4.18 -30.29
CA SER A 60 1.90 4.29 -28.92
C SER A 60 1.64 2.89 -28.35
N GLY A 61 2.66 2.30 -27.72
CA GLY A 61 2.58 0.93 -27.18
C GLY A 61 1.68 0.74 -25.98
N PHE A 62 1.24 1.81 -25.29
CA PHE A 62 0.53 1.71 -24.01
C PHE A 62 -0.92 2.23 -24.02
N SER A 63 -1.34 2.90 -25.06
CA SER A 63 -2.71 3.46 -25.20
C SER A 63 -3.60 2.58 -26.08
N THR A 64 -3.38 1.26 -26.11
CA THR A 64 -4.23 0.37 -26.90
C THR A 64 -5.15 -0.44 -26.02
N TYR A 65 -6.41 -0.55 -26.43
CA TYR A 65 -7.41 -1.41 -25.83
C TYR A 65 -8.01 -2.31 -26.91
N THR A 66 -8.11 -3.60 -26.63
CA THR A 66 -8.43 -4.59 -27.65
C THR A 66 -9.62 -5.45 -27.19
N LEU A 67 -10.60 -5.62 -28.06
CA LEU A 67 -11.61 -6.66 -27.96
C LEU A 67 -11.19 -7.82 -28.87
N THR A 68 -11.13 -9.02 -28.33
CA THR A 68 -11.03 -10.26 -29.12
C THR A 68 -12.34 -11.02 -29.05
N VAL A 69 -12.77 -11.56 -30.18
CA VAL A 69 -13.98 -12.40 -30.29
C VAL A 69 -13.65 -13.70 -30.99
N GLU A 70 -14.27 -14.76 -30.57
CA GLU A 70 -14.08 -16.12 -31.12
C GLU A 70 -15.43 -16.80 -31.41
N GLY A 71 -15.45 -17.69 -32.36
CA GLY A 71 -16.64 -18.48 -32.72
C GLY A 71 -17.64 -17.75 -33.58
N VAL A 72 -17.17 -16.81 -34.43
CA VAL A 72 -18.00 -16.07 -35.39
C VAL A 72 -17.66 -16.45 -36.83
N ASP A 73 -18.65 -16.37 -37.71
CA ASP A 73 -18.39 -16.54 -39.16
C ASP A 73 -17.91 -15.20 -39.74
N LEU A 74 -16.64 -15.11 -40.09
CA LEU A 74 -16.03 -13.91 -40.68
C LEU A 74 -16.52 -13.59 -42.11
N HIS A 75 -17.27 -14.49 -42.72
CA HIS A 75 -17.86 -14.29 -44.06
C HIS A 75 -19.33 -13.85 -43.97
N ASP A 76 -19.92 -13.81 -42.76
CA ASP A 76 -21.27 -13.32 -42.56
C ASP A 76 -21.35 -11.80 -42.77
N PRO A 77 -22.17 -11.31 -43.74
CA PRO A 77 -22.38 -9.87 -43.94
C PRO A 77 -22.90 -9.14 -42.69
N ALA A 78 -23.63 -9.82 -41.81
CA ALA A 78 -24.12 -9.23 -40.58
C ALA A 78 -22.96 -8.92 -39.62
N VAL A 79 -22.01 -9.86 -39.46
CA VAL A 79 -20.78 -9.67 -38.67
C VAL A 79 -19.94 -8.54 -39.26
N ALA A 80 -19.76 -8.53 -40.58
CA ALA A 80 -19.02 -7.49 -41.26
C ALA A 80 -19.62 -6.09 -41.03
N THR A 81 -20.95 -5.99 -41.13
CA THR A 81 -21.68 -4.71 -40.94
C THR A 81 -21.57 -4.26 -39.47
N ALA A 82 -21.78 -5.14 -38.51
CA ALA A 82 -21.68 -4.81 -37.10
C ALA A 82 -20.25 -4.36 -36.71
N ALA A 83 -19.22 -5.09 -37.20
CA ALA A 83 -17.85 -4.77 -36.96
C ALA A 83 -17.40 -3.43 -37.60
N ALA A 84 -17.87 -3.13 -38.81
CA ALA A 84 -17.60 -1.85 -39.45
C ALA A 84 -18.30 -0.70 -38.74
N THR A 85 -19.54 -0.92 -38.25
CA THR A 85 -20.29 0.07 -37.47
C THR A 85 -19.59 0.39 -36.17
N ALA A 86 -19.13 -0.65 -35.46
CA ALA A 86 -18.38 -0.49 -34.22
C ALA A 86 -17.11 0.36 -34.41
N VAL A 87 -16.34 0.15 -35.49
CA VAL A 87 -15.15 0.98 -35.78
C VAL A 87 -15.56 2.44 -36.01
N LYS A 88 -16.67 2.70 -36.74
CA LYS A 88 -17.16 4.03 -36.95
C LYS A 88 -17.56 4.72 -35.64
N ASP A 89 -18.25 4.01 -34.76
CA ASP A 89 -18.72 4.54 -33.47
C ASP A 89 -17.54 4.78 -32.55
N LEU A 90 -16.57 3.86 -32.51
CA LEU A 90 -15.32 3.99 -31.75
C LEU A 90 -14.51 5.21 -32.21
N THR A 91 -14.39 5.44 -33.51
CA THR A 91 -13.68 6.62 -34.07
C THR A 91 -14.43 7.94 -33.87
N ALA A 92 -15.70 7.90 -33.51
CA ALA A 92 -16.48 9.08 -33.16
C ALA A 92 -16.22 9.56 -31.71
N ILE A 93 -15.64 8.70 -30.84
CA ILE A 93 -15.23 9.09 -29.50
C ILE A 93 -14.02 10.03 -29.61
N GLY A 94 -14.10 11.19 -29.00
CA GLY A 94 -13.11 12.26 -29.17
C GLY A 94 -11.70 11.90 -28.69
N GLU A 95 -11.61 11.04 -27.71
CA GLU A 95 -10.38 10.54 -27.05
C GLU A 95 -9.73 9.38 -27.81
N VAL A 96 -10.44 8.78 -28.77
CA VAL A 96 -9.91 7.72 -29.63
C VAL A 96 -9.17 8.33 -30.80
N GLU A 97 -7.91 7.92 -30.99
CA GLU A 97 -7.09 8.30 -32.13
C GLU A 97 -7.41 7.45 -33.36
N SER A 98 -7.55 6.13 -33.14
CA SER A 98 -7.87 5.18 -34.20
C SER A 98 -8.54 3.91 -33.66
N ALA A 99 -9.39 3.31 -34.48
CA ALA A 99 -9.94 1.99 -34.22
C ALA A 99 -9.84 1.16 -35.50
N VAL A 100 -9.37 -0.08 -35.35
CA VAL A 100 -9.11 -0.97 -36.48
C VAL A 100 -9.58 -2.38 -36.18
N ASN A 101 -10.25 -3.00 -37.14
CA ASN A 101 -10.52 -4.43 -37.16
C ASN A 101 -10.32 -5.00 -38.59
N PRO A 102 -10.36 -6.31 -38.81
CA PRO A 102 -10.13 -6.92 -40.11
C PRO A 102 -11.09 -6.44 -41.21
N PHE A 103 -12.31 -6.05 -40.86
CA PHE A 103 -13.37 -5.72 -41.84
C PHE A 103 -13.22 -4.33 -42.49
N VAL A 104 -12.51 -3.40 -41.81
CA VAL A 104 -12.26 -2.06 -42.34
C VAL A 104 -10.94 -1.94 -43.12
N LEU A 105 -10.14 -3.02 -43.12
CA LEU A 105 -8.87 -3.05 -43.83
C LEU A 105 -9.06 -3.43 -45.32
N PRO A 106 -8.11 -3.01 -46.20
CA PRO A 106 -8.15 -3.39 -47.61
C PRO A 106 -8.12 -4.91 -47.80
N GLY A 107 -9.13 -5.43 -48.51
CA GLY A 107 -9.32 -6.86 -48.70
C GLY A 107 -10.10 -7.58 -47.60
N GLY A 108 -10.56 -6.85 -46.60
CA GLY A 108 -11.32 -7.43 -45.48
C GLY A 108 -10.55 -8.51 -44.71
N PRO A 109 -11.24 -9.47 -44.06
CA PRO A 109 -10.61 -10.56 -43.32
C PRO A 109 -9.69 -11.45 -44.15
N SER A 110 -9.84 -11.47 -45.45
CA SER A 110 -9.00 -12.25 -46.39
C SER A 110 -7.76 -11.48 -46.84
N GLY A 111 -7.66 -10.19 -46.52
CA GLY A 111 -6.54 -9.34 -46.93
C GLY A 111 -5.28 -9.59 -46.09
N PRO A 112 -4.07 -9.43 -46.65
CA PRO A 112 -2.82 -9.63 -45.94
C PRO A 112 -2.66 -8.67 -44.73
N ALA A 113 -3.25 -7.47 -44.79
CA ALA A 113 -3.23 -6.49 -43.71
C ALA A 113 -4.06 -6.93 -42.48
N ALA A 114 -5.02 -7.83 -42.67
CA ALA A 114 -5.86 -8.31 -41.58
C ALA A 114 -5.20 -9.45 -40.76
N THR A 115 -4.17 -10.10 -41.27
CA THR A 115 -3.53 -11.25 -40.64
C THR A 115 -3.14 -11.05 -39.17
N PRO A 116 -2.60 -9.90 -38.73
CA PRO A 116 -2.28 -9.67 -37.30
C PRO A 116 -3.49 -9.55 -36.38
N LEU A 117 -4.68 -9.31 -36.96
CA LEU A 117 -5.93 -9.13 -36.25
C LEU A 117 -6.85 -10.36 -36.27
N LEU A 118 -6.36 -11.46 -36.84
CA LEU A 118 -7.07 -12.74 -36.94
C LEU A 118 -6.46 -13.77 -36.01
N GLY A 119 -7.22 -14.82 -35.70
CA GLY A 119 -6.69 -15.96 -34.95
C GLY A 119 -5.58 -16.70 -35.73
N ALA A 120 -4.90 -17.63 -35.07
CA ALA A 120 -3.72 -18.34 -35.61
C ALA A 120 -3.96 -19.05 -36.95
N GLU A 121 -5.21 -19.42 -37.24
CA GLU A 121 -5.60 -20.06 -38.52
C GLU A 121 -6.10 -19.05 -39.58
N GLY A 122 -5.83 -17.76 -39.36
CA GLY A 122 -6.25 -16.68 -40.26
C GLY A 122 -7.79 -16.53 -40.30
N ALA A 123 -8.33 -16.25 -41.49
CA ALA A 123 -9.78 -16.06 -41.65
C ALA A 123 -10.63 -17.31 -41.36
N SER A 124 -10.01 -18.48 -41.28
CA SER A 124 -10.69 -19.76 -40.96
C SER A 124 -10.85 -19.97 -39.44
N SER A 125 -10.17 -19.17 -38.64
CA SER A 125 -10.20 -19.32 -37.17
C SER A 125 -11.54 -18.96 -36.54
N GLY A 126 -12.41 -18.22 -37.26
CA GLY A 126 -13.62 -17.65 -36.67
C GLY A 126 -13.34 -16.67 -35.52
N ALA A 127 -12.13 -16.09 -35.50
CA ALA A 127 -11.70 -15.18 -34.46
C ALA A 127 -11.08 -13.91 -35.04
N PHE A 128 -11.39 -12.77 -34.44
CA PHE A 128 -10.77 -11.49 -34.80
C PHE A 128 -10.60 -10.57 -33.60
N ALA A 129 -9.72 -9.59 -33.80
CA ALA A 129 -9.49 -8.53 -32.81
C ALA A 129 -9.92 -7.17 -33.35
N THR A 130 -10.54 -6.37 -32.50
CA THR A 130 -10.75 -4.93 -32.72
C THR A 130 -9.80 -4.19 -31.79
N VAL A 131 -8.90 -3.40 -32.35
CA VAL A 131 -7.90 -2.63 -31.61
C VAL A 131 -8.28 -1.16 -31.63
N VAL A 132 -8.38 -0.57 -30.44
CA VAL A 132 -8.61 0.86 -30.23
C VAL A 132 -7.33 1.48 -29.70
N THR A 133 -6.92 2.58 -30.29
CA THR A 133 -5.78 3.38 -29.83
C THR A 133 -6.30 4.72 -29.32
N TYR A 134 -5.99 5.05 -28.08
CA TYR A 134 -6.34 6.33 -27.48
C TYR A 134 -5.30 7.40 -27.83
N ARG A 135 -5.72 8.66 -27.77
CA ARG A 135 -4.83 9.82 -27.89
C ARG A 135 -3.82 9.85 -26.73
N GLN A 136 -2.63 10.38 -26.98
CA GLN A 136 -1.49 10.29 -26.04
C GLN A 136 -1.60 11.26 -24.86
N ASP A 137 -2.33 12.36 -24.98
CA ASP A 137 -2.33 13.45 -23.99
C ASP A 137 -3.56 13.42 -23.07
N LEU A 138 -4.18 12.27 -22.88
CA LEU A 138 -5.35 12.12 -22.03
C LEU A 138 -4.96 12.09 -20.55
N THR A 139 -5.70 12.84 -19.75
CA THR A 139 -5.68 12.66 -18.30
C THR A 139 -6.32 11.33 -17.94
N ARG A 140 -5.97 10.77 -16.77
CA ARG A 140 -6.54 9.50 -16.30
C ARG A 140 -8.06 9.50 -16.25
N THR A 141 -8.66 10.61 -15.84
CA THR A 141 -10.13 10.77 -15.78
C THR A 141 -10.76 10.73 -17.17
N GLN A 142 -10.14 11.41 -18.15
CA GLN A 142 -10.58 11.39 -19.56
C GLN A 142 -10.47 9.99 -20.16
N GLU A 143 -9.38 9.29 -19.88
CA GLU A 143 -9.17 7.95 -20.40
C GLU A 143 -10.13 6.93 -19.79
N GLN A 144 -10.43 7.03 -18.48
CA GLN A 144 -11.44 6.19 -17.84
C GLN A 144 -12.84 6.45 -18.43
N ALA A 145 -13.21 7.71 -18.65
CA ALA A 145 -14.48 8.06 -19.28
C ALA A 145 -14.55 7.51 -20.72
N ALA A 146 -13.48 7.69 -21.49
CA ALA A 146 -13.39 7.15 -22.85
C ALA A 146 -13.44 5.62 -22.87
N GLN A 147 -12.85 4.96 -21.89
CA GLN A 147 -12.90 3.48 -21.79
C GLN A 147 -14.34 3.01 -21.52
N GLU A 148 -15.12 3.71 -20.70
CA GLU A 148 -16.54 3.38 -20.49
C GLU A 148 -17.35 3.51 -21.77
N GLU A 149 -17.09 4.53 -22.59
CA GLU A 149 -17.73 4.70 -23.90
C GLU A 149 -17.31 3.62 -24.90
N VAL A 150 -16.02 3.27 -24.95
CA VAL A 150 -15.49 2.17 -25.78
C VAL A 150 -16.07 0.83 -25.34
N ASP A 151 -16.21 0.60 -24.04
CA ASP A 151 -16.80 -0.62 -23.51
C ASP A 151 -18.29 -0.75 -23.92
N ALA A 152 -19.03 0.35 -23.94
CA ALA A 152 -20.43 0.34 -24.42
C ALA A 152 -20.51 -0.07 -25.91
N VAL A 153 -19.64 0.48 -26.76
CA VAL A 153 -19.59 0.09 -28.18
C VAL A 153 -19.17 -1.38 -28.34
N PHE A 154 -18.26 -1.86 -27.51
CA PHE A 154 -17.88 -3.29 -27.51
C PHE A 154 -19.00 -4.20 -27.04
N ASP A 155 -19.82 -3.78 -26.05
CA ASP A 155 -21.02 -4.51 -25.63
C ASP A 155 -22.05 -4.61 -26.73
N ASP A 156 -22.30 -3.52 -27.45
CA ASP A 156 -23.20 -3.48 -28.59
C ASP A 156 -22.71 -4.41 -29.72
N LEU A 157 -21.41 -4.40 -30.03
CA LEU A 157 -20.80 -5.28 -31.02
C LEU A 157 -20.95 -6.76 -30.60
N VAL A 158 -20.59 -7.10 -29.37
CA VAL A 158 -20.70 -8.48 -28.85
C VAL A 158 -22.16 -8.95 -28.88
N THR A 159 -23.10 -8.08 -28.51
CA THR A 159 -24.54 -8.40 -28.57
C THR A 159 -25.01 -8.63 -30.00
N ALA A 160 -24.49 -7.86 -30.96
CA ALA A 160 -24.91 -7.96 -32.36
C ALA A 160 -24.37 -9.22 -33.07
N ILE A 161 -23.18 -9.69 -32.72
CA ILE A 161 -22.51 -10.83 -33.36
C ILE A 161 -22.61 -12.14 -32.59
N ASP A 162 -23.06 -12.12 -31.32
CA ASP A 162 -23.24 -13.27 -30.42
C ASP A 162 -22.07 -14.28 -30.47
N PRO A 163 -20.84 -13.88 -30.15
CA PRO A 163 -19.67 -14.73 -30.27
C PRO A 163 -19.67 -15.80 -29.19
N ALA A 164 -19.06 -16.96 -29.47
CA ALA A 164 -18.90 -18.03 -28.47
C ALA A 164 -18.05 -17.58 -27.27
N ARG A 165 -17.09 -16.67 -27.49
CA ARG A 165 -16.24 -16.07 -26.49
C ARG A 165 -15.82 -14.65 -26.89
N SER A 166 -15.77 -13.76 -25.90
CA SER A 166 -15.21 -12.44 -26.04
C SER A 166 -14.34 -12.10 -24.84
N ASP A 167 -13.15 -11.56 -25.10
CA ASP A 167 -12.21 -11.10 -24.07
C ASP A 167 -11.78 -9.66 -24.38
N ARG A 168 -11.64 -8.86 -23.33
CA ARG A 168 -11.16 -7.48 -23.44
C ARG A 168 -9.84 -7.33 -22.72
N GLY A 169 -8.91 -6.61 -23.33
CA GLY A 169 -7.58 -6.46 -22.77
C GLY A 169 -6.76 -5.37 -23.41
N GLY A 170 -5.65 -5.11 -22.79
CA GLY A 170 -4.63 -4.17 -23.22
C GLY A 170 -3.61 -4.10 -22.11
N ILE A 171 -2.41 -3.58 -22.40
CA ILE A 171 -1.36 -3.48 -21.37
C ILE A 171 -1.86 -2.68 -20.18
N ARG A 172 -2.59 -1.59 -20.43
CA ARG A 172 -3.14 -0.74 -19.38
C ARG A 172 -4.20 -1.46 -18.55
N ALA A 173 -5.15 -2.12 -19.20
CA ALA A 173 -6.16 -2.91 -18.50
C ALA A 173 -5.53 -4.03 -17.66
N LEU A 174 -4.44 -4.65 -18.13
CA LEU A 174 -3.67 -5.61 -17.36
C LEU A 174 -3.03 -4.96 -16.13
N VAL A 175 -2.36 -3.83 -16.31
CA VAL A 175 -1.72 -3.07 -15.21
C VAL A 175 -2.75 -2.66 -14.17
N ASP A 176 -3.90 -2.10 -14.59
CA ASP A 176 -4.97 -1.70 -13.68
C ASP A 176 -5.55 -2.89 -12.91
N ARG A 177 -5.73 -4.05 -13.55
CA ARG A 177 -6.15 -5.28 -12.87
C ARG A 177 -5.11 -5.78 -11.87
N VAL A 178 -3.82 -5.73 -12.23
CA VAL A 178 -2.73 -6.11 -11.31
C VAL A 178 -2.70 -5.17 -10.11
N ILE A 179 -2.80 -3.86 -10.32
CA ILE A 179 -2.84 -2.87 -9.24
C ILE A 179 -4.08 -3.07 -8.35
N ALA A 180 -5.25 -3.30 -8.95
CA ALA A 180 -6.48 -3.59 -8.21
C ALA A 180 -6.35 -4.87 -7.37
N GLN A 181 -5.76 -5.92 -7.94
CA GLN A 181 -5.53 -7.18 -7.23
C GLN A 181 -4.53 -7.00 -6.08
N VAL A 182 -3.42 -6.32 -6.30
CA VAL A 182 -2.43 -6.01 -5.25
C VAL A 182 -3.07 -5.21 -4.11
N ARG A 183 -3.98 -4.29 -4.43
CA ARG A 183 -4.74 -3.53 -3.41
C ARG A 183 -5.66 -4.44 -2.60
N ILE A 184 -6.41 -5.33 -3.26
CA ILE A 184 -7.31 -6.29 -2.60
C ILE A 184 -6.50 -7.25 -1.72
N ASP A 185 -5.39 -7.77 -2.24
CA ASP A 185 -4.52 -8.68 -1.50
C ASP A 185 -3.87 -7.98 -0.30
N GLY A 186 -3.44 -6.72 -0.48
CA GLY A 186 -2.93 -5.88 0.60
C GLY A 186 -3.97 -5.66 1.70
N GLN A 187 -5.18 -5.23 1.34
CA GLN A 187 -6.27 -5.03 2.31
C GLN A 187 -6.67 -6.33 3.02
N THR A 188 -6.69 -7.45 2.30
CA THR A 188 -6.98 -8.76 2.88
C THR A 188 -5.87 -9.19 3.83
N GLY A 189 -4.61 -9.02 3.41
CA GLY A 189 -3.44 -9.29 4.25
C GLY A 189 -3.43 -8.45 5.53
N GLU A 190 -3.65 -7.14 5.42
CA GLU A 190 -3.75 -6.25 6.59
C GLU A 190 -4.94 -6.60 7.47
N GLY A 191 -6.10 -6.91 6.87
CA GLY A 191 -7.32 -7.31 7.57
C GLY A 191 -7.16 -8.56 8.42
N VAL A 192 -6.26 -9.47 8.05
CA VAL A 192 -5.91 -10.68 8.81
C VAL A 192 -4.74 -10.42 9.76
N ALA A 193 -3.69 -9.77 9.28
CA ALA A 193 -2.46 -9.55 10.05
C ALA A 193 -2.67 -8.63 11.26
N LEU A 194 -3.47 -7.56 11.11
CA LEU A 194 -3.73 -6.61 12.20
C LEU A 194 -4.45 -7.24 13.40
N PRO A 195 -5.58 -7.97 13.24
CA PRO A 195 -6.22 -8.65 14.36
C PRO A 195 -5.32 -9.69 15.01
N ILE A 196 -4.57 -10.47 14.23
CA ILE A 196 -3.63 -11.47 14.76
C ILE A 196 -2.52 -10.78 15.57
N SER A 197 -1.89 -9.74 15.02
CA SER A 197 -0.86 -8.95 15.71
C SER A 197 -1.39 -8.33 16.99
N PHE A 198 -2.61 -7.80 16.95
CA PHE A 198 -3.26 -7.23 18.12
C PHE A 198 -3.54 -8.28 19.21
N LEU A 199 -4.01 -9.46 18.81
CA LEU A 199 -4.23 -10.59 19.72
C LEU A 199 -2.91 -11.06 20.37
N VAL A 200 -1.85 -11.19 19.57
CA VAL A 200 -0.51 -11.50 20.08
C VAL A 200 -0.05 -10.42 21.07
N MET A 201 -0.23 -9.14 20.75
CA MET A 201 0.10 -8.05 21.67
C MET A 201 -0.71 -8.12 22.97
N ILE A 202 -2.02 -8.48 22.92
CA ILE A 202 -2.83 -8.67 24.13
C ILE A 202 -2.23 -9.78 25.00
N VAL A 203 -1.80 -10.88 24.40
CA VAL A 203 -1.17 -12.01 25.12
C VAL A 203 0.20 -11.60 25.70
N VAL A 204 1.05 -10.97 24.88
CA VAL A 204 2.40 -10.52 25.29
C VAL A 204 2.33 -9.47 26.40
N PHE A 205 1.49 -8.48 26.25
CA PHE A 205 1.31 -7.43 27.26
C PHE A 205 0.34 -7.82 28.39
N GLY A 206 -0.34 -8.97 28.28
CA GLY A 206 -1.31 -9.41 29.28
C GLY A 206 -2.49 -8.42 29.46
N GLY A 207 -2.83 -7.60 28.46
CA GLY A 207 -3.95 -6.66 28.57
C GLY A 207 -4.26 -5.85 27.32
N PHE A 208 -5.54 -5.67 27.07
CA PHE A 208 -6.08 -4.95 25.93
C PHE A 208 -5.59 -3.48 25.85
N LEU A 209 -5.50 -2.80 26.98
CA LEU A 209 -5.09 -1.39 27.03
C LEU A 209 -3.62 -1.20 26.61
N ALA A 210 -2.74 -2.08 27.09
CA ALA A 210 -1.32 -2.03 26.76
C ALA A 210 -1.07 -2.33 25.28
N ALA A 211 -1.83 -3.26 24.70
CA ALA A 211 -1.80 -3.59 23.29
C ALA A 211 -2.38 -2.45 22.41
N GLY A 212 -3.33 -1.69 22.93
CA GLY A 212 -3.94 -0.57 22.23
C GLY A 212 -3.02 0.65 22.03
N TYR A 213 -1.99 0.83 22.86
CA TYR A 213 -1.10 2.00 22.76
C TYR A 213 -0.27 2.01 21.46
N PRO A 214 0.40 0.92 21.06
CA PRO A 214 1.07 0.87 19.76
C PRO A 214 0.12 1.06 18.58
N VAL A 215 -1.10 0.51 18.65
CA VAL A 215 -2.11 0.68 17.58
C VAL A 215 -2.54 2.14 17.44
N PHE A 216 -2.80 2.82 18.57
CA PHE A 216 -3.10 4.25 18.54
C PHE A 216 -1.92 5.08 18.00
N GLY A 217 -0.69 4.67 18.33
CA GLY A 217 0.52 5.23 17.75
C GLY A 217 0.61 5.03 16.25
N ALA A 218 0.23 3.87 15.74
CA ALA A 218 0.22 3.57 14.31
C ALA A 218 -0.76 4.48 13.55
N ILE A 219 -1.97 4.72 14.10
CA ILE A 219 -2.92 5.66 13.52
C ILE A 219 -2.32 7.08 13.45
N ALA A 220 -1.64 7.51 14.51
CA ALA A 220 -0.98 8.82 14.52
C ALA A 220 0.17 8.92 13.50
N SER A 221 0.93 7.83 13.33
CA SER A 221 2.01 7.78 12.34
C SER A 221 1.48 7.82 10.90
N ILE A 222 0.45 7.05 10.61
CA ILE A 222 -0.20 7.07 9.29
C ILE A 222 -0.74 8.47 8.98
N ALA A 223 -1.46 9.08 9.91
CA ALA A 223 -2.00 10.43 9.74
C ALA A 223 -0.89 11.46 9.44
N GLY A 224 0.22 11.41 10.20
CA GLY A 224 1.36 12.31 10.00
C GLY A 224 2.09 12.06 8.68
N ALA A 225 2.22 10.81 8.30
CA ALA A 225 2.85 10.44 7.05
C ALA A 225 1.99 10.86 5.84
N LEU A 226 0.67 10.67 5.89
CA LEU A 226 -0.24 11.18 4.85
C LEU A 226 -0.21 12.71 4.76
N ALA A 227 -0.16 13.43 5.89
CA ALA A 227 0.03 14.88 5.89
C ALA A 227 1.35 15.30 5.22
N SER A 228 2.43 14.53 5.44
CA SER A 228 3.71 14.76 4.77
C SER A 228 3.63 14.51 3.26
N LEU A 229 2.88 13.47 2.82
CA LEU A 229 2.65 13.22 1.39
C LEU A 229 1.89 14.38 0.74
N VAL A 230 0.88 14.96 1.41
CA VAL A 230 0.22 16.19 0.93
C VAL A 230 1.23 17.31 0.72
N ALA A 231 2.19 17.51 1.64
CA ALA A 231 3.23 18.50 1.44
C ALA A 231 4.15 18.15 0.26
N PHE A 232 4.59 16.90 0.14
CA PHE A 232 5.47 16.45 -0.94
C PHE A 232 4.81 16.47 -2.31
N SER A 233 3.48 16.29 -2.40
CA SER A 233 2.72 16.34 -3.66
C SER A 233 2.78 17.69 -4.37
N HIS A 234 3.35 18.72 -3.74
CA HIS A 234 3.59 20.03 -4.36
C HIS A 234 4.93 20.09 -5.11
N TRP A 235 5.84 19.16 -4.87
CA TRP A 235 7.20 19.15 -5.44
C TRP A 235 7.60 17.83 -6.08
N LEU A 236 6.86 16.77 -5.79
CA LEU A 236 7.13 15.43 -6.29
C LEU A 236 5.85 14.86 -6.89
N ASP A 237 5.97 14.21 -8.03
CA ASP A 237 4.89 13.39 -8.56
C ASP A 237 4.79 12.10 -7.76
N LEU A 238 3.71 11.98 -6.99
CA LEU A 238 3.51 10.86 -6.09
C LEU A 238 2.64 9.79 -6.76
N ASP A 239 3.17 8.59 -6.81
CA ASP A 239 2.41 7.41 -7.21
C ASP A 239 1.54 6.86 -6.05
N ALA A 240 0.38 6.30 -6.39
CA ALA A 240 -0.53 5.72 -5.41
C ALA A 240 0.12 4.59 -4.57
N ALA A 241 1.12 3.89 -5.10
CA ALA A 241 1.86 2.86 -4.37
C ALA A 241 2.65 3.44 -3.18
N VAL A 242 3.04 4.72 -3.22
CA VAL A 242 3.74 5.38 -2.10
C VAL A 242 2.88 5.42 -0.84
N VAL A 243 1.55 5.56 -0.99
CA VAL A 243 0.61 5.52 0.14
C VAL A 243 0.64 4.16 0.85
N ASN A 244 0.68 3.07 0.09
CA ASN A 244 0.79 1.72 0.66
C ASN A 244 2.10 1.54 1.44
N VAL A 245 3.22 1.99 0.87
CA VAL A 245 4.53 1.93 1.54
C VAL A 245 4.48 2.68 2.88
N VAL A 246 3.93 3.89 2.88
CA VAL A 246 3.80 4.73 4.08
C VAL A 246 2.92 4.07 5.14
N THR A 247 1.79 3.50 4.72
CA THR A 247 0.83 2.88 5.63
C THR A 247 1.44 1.65 6.30
N VAL A 248 2.02 0.74 5.52
CA VAL A 248 2.63 -0.49 6.02
C VAL A 248 3.84 -0.19 6.92
N LEU A 249 4.74 0.71 6.48
CA LEU A 249 5.90 1.11 7.30
C LEU A 249 5.47 1.83 8.58
N GLY A 250 4.52 2.76 8.49
CA GLY A 250 4.03 3.51 9.64
C GLY A 250 3.40 2.61 10.69
N LEU A 251 2.62 1.64 10.26
CA LEU A 251 2.00 0.64 11.11
C LEU A 251 3.05 -0.27 11.75
N GLY A 252 3.94 -0.86 10.94
CA GLY A 252 4.97 -1.77 11.43
C GLY A 252 5.91 -1.11 12.44
N LEU A 253 6.50 0.04 12.08
CA LEU A 253 7.44 0.76 12.93
C LEU A 253 6.79 1.24 14.25
N CYS A 254 5.56 1.72 14.21
CA CYS A 254 4.87 2.13 15.43
C CYS A 254 4.52 0.98 16.35
N ILE A 255 4.17 -0.18 15.80
CA ILE A 255 3.96 -1.37 16.60
C ILE A 255 5.27 -1.79 17.28
N ASP A 256 6.37 -1.88 16.53
CA ASP A 256 7.67 -2.32 17.03
C ASP A 256 8.24 -1.35 18.08
N TYR A 257 8.26 -0.06 17.75
CA TYR A 257 8.75 0.97 18.68
C TYR A 257 7.85 1.09 19.91
N GLY A 258 6.53 1.03 19.68
CA GLY A 258 5.55 1.06 20.77
C GLY A 258 5.67 -0.14 21.71
N LEU A 259 5.88 -1.33 21.15
CA LEU A 259 6.11 -2.57 21.92
C LEU A 259 7.32 -2.42 22.82
N LEU A 260 8.43 -1.91 22.29
CA LEU A 260 9.67 -1.71 23.03
C LEU A 260 9.51 -0.68 24.16
N VAL A 261 8.84 0.43 23.90
CA VAL A 261 8.60 1.49 24.90
C VAL A 261 7.62 1.01 25.98
N VAL A 262 6.50 0.36 25.62
CA VAL A 262 5.49 -0.12 26.56
C VAL A 262 6.04 -1.23 27.45
N SER A 263 6.79 -2.19 26.88
CA SER A 263 7.40 -3.27 27.66
C SER A 263 8.40 -2.71 28.67
N ARG A 264 9.27 -1.80 28.25
CA ARG A 264 10.24 -1.18 29.12
C ARG A 264 9.60 -0.32 30.22
N PHE A 265 8.56 0.44 29.88
CA PHE A 265 7.83 1.20 30.88
C PHE A 265 7.24 0.32 31.97
N ARG A 266 6.74 -0.87 31.62
CA ARG A 266 6.18 -1.83 32.60
C ARG A 266 7.27 -2.41 33.49
N GLU A 267 8.46 -2.73 32.93
CA GLU A 267 9.60 -3.17 33.71
C GLU A 267 10.05 -2.09 34.71
N GLU A 268 10.26 -0.87 34.24
CA GLU A 268 10.67 0.25 35.09
C GLU A 268 9.61 0.59 36.15
N LEU A 269 8.33 0.47 35.82
CA LEU A 269 7.24 0.67 36.78
C LEU A 269 7.25 -0.41 37.86
N ALA A 270 7.56 -1.65 37.50
CA ALA A 270 7.67 -2.76 38.46
C ALA A 270 8.88 -2.60 39.41
N THR A 271 10.02 -2.14 38.91
CA THR A 271 11.25 -1.93 39.69
C THR A 271 11.19 -0.67 40.57
N THR A 272 10.55 0.39 40.07
CA THR A 272 10.44 1.68 40.81
C THR A 272 9.36 1.65 41.88
N ARG A 273 8.48 0.66 41.86
CA ARG A 273 7.40 0.51 42.82
C ARG A 273 7.95 0.20 44.22
N PRO A 274 7.52 0.93 45.30
CA PRO A 274 7.94 0.65 46.65
C PRO A 274 7.58 -0.78 47.08
N ALA A 275 8.53 -1.48 47.76
CA ALA A 275 8.30 -2.79 48.35
C ALA A 275 7.17 -2.68 49.40
N GLY A 276 6.20 -3.61 49.33
CA GLY A 276 5.08 -3.65 50.30
C GLY A 276 3.81 -2.93 49.90
N LEU A 277 3.74 -2.22 48.75
CA LEU A 277 2.52 -1.63 48.25
C LEU A 277 1.52 -2.69 47.78
N ALA A 278 0.28 -2.64 48.31
CA ALA A 278 -0.78 -3.59 47.98
C ALA A 278 -1.08 -3.59 46.46
N PRO A 279 -1.48 -4.73 45.84
CA PRO A 279 -1.89 -4.79 44.46
C PRO A 279 -3.07 -3.84 44.23
N GLY A 280 -2.90 -2.83 43.36
CA GLY A 280 -3.94 -1.85 43.06
C GLY A 280 -3.89 -0.55 43.86
N ALA A 281 -2.96 -0.38 44.81
CA ALA A 281 -2.72 0.89 45.48
C ALA A 281 -2.31 1.97 44.45
N GLU A 282 -2.70 3.21 44.76
CA GLU A 282 -2.37 4.35 43.90
C GLU A 282 -0.85 4.56 43.84
N LEU A 283 -0.36 4.56 42.61
CA LEU A 283 1.04 4.93 42.36
C LEU A 283 1.16 6.46 42.45
N THR A 284 2.14 6.92 43.23
CA THR A 284 2.46 8.34 43.31
C THR A 284 2.90 8.85 41.96
N SER A 285 2.57 10.07 41.61
CA SER A 285 2.98 10.74 40.36
C SER A 285 4.49 10.61 40.12
N ASP A 286 5.30 10.72 41.20
CA ASP A 286 6.75 10.66 41.15
C ASP A 286 7.29 9.28 40.74
N VAL A 287 6.63 8.20 41.14
CA VAL A 287 6.98 6.83 40.71
C VAL A 287 6.73 6.66 39.21
N VAL A 288 5.56 7.12 38.75
CA VAL A 288 5.19 7.03 37.32
C VAL A 288 6.10 7.90 36.44
N HIS A 289 6.44 9.12 36.89
CA HIS A 289 7.34 10.01 36.17
C HIS A 289 8.75 9.45 36.07
N ARG A 290 9.31 8.94 37.16
CA ARG A 290 10.63 8.27 37.15
C ARG A 290 10.65 7.06 36.24
N ALA A 291 9.63 6.21 36.28
CA ALA A 291 9.54 5.08 35.37
C ALA A 291 9.52 5.53 33.90
N ALA A 292 8.83 6.62 33.57
CA ALA A 292 8.81 7.18 32.21
C ALA A 292 10.17 7.76 31.79
N GLU A 293 10.87 8.46 32.69
CA GLU A 293 12.21 9.01 32.45
C GLU A 293 13.22 7.89 32.18
N HIS A 294 13.26 6.85 33.04
CA HIS A 294 14.14 5.70 32.82
C HIS A 294 13.80 4.92 31.55
N THR A 295 12.53 4.84 31.19
CA THR A 295 12.10 4.22 29.93
C THR A 295 12.64 4.97 28.74
N LEU A 296 12.49 6.29 28.70
CA LEU A 296 12.97 7.12 27.61
C LEU A 296 14.49 7.14 27.53
N ASP A 297 15.19 7.11 28.65
CA ASP A 297 16.66 7.09 28.66
C ASP A 297 17.22 5.78 28.07
N ARG A 298 16.55 4.65 28.25
CA ARG A 298 17.01 3.35 27.74
C ARG A 298 16.36 2.96 26.42
N ALA A 299 15.05 2.78 26.39
CA ALA A 299 14.32 2.38 25.20
C ALA A 299 14.29 3.50 24.16
N GLY A 300 14.17 4.78 24.60
CA GLY A 300 14.17 5.92 23.70
C GLY A 300 15.45 6.02 22.87
N ARG A 301 16.62 5.81 23.48
CA ARG A 301 17.89 5.77 22.74
C ARG A 301 17.90 4.68 21.67
N THR A 302 17.46 3.49 22.01
CA THR A 302 17.39 2.36 21.05
C THR A 302 16.49 2.70 19.88
N VAL A 303 15.30 3.27 20.14
CA VAL A 303 14.34 3.67 19.10
C VAL A 303 14.93 4.78 18.22
N ILE A 304 15.60 5.78 18.82
CA ILE A 304 16.22 6.87 18.06
C ILE A 304 17.30 6.34 17.12
N PHE A 305 18.23 5.50 17.61
CA PHE A 305 19.29 4.93 16.77
C PHE A 305 18.71 4.04 15.66
N SER A 306 17.70 3.22 15.97
CA SER A 306 17.00 2.40 14.97
C SER A 306 16.33 3.27 13.91
N ALA A 307 15.59 4.30 14.32
CA ALA A 307 14.90 5.20 13.39
C ALA A 307 15.87 5.97 12.49
N ILE A 308 16.99 6.47 13.05
CA ILE A 308 18.02 7.16 12.26
C ILE A 308 18.63 6.20 11.23
N THR A 309 18.94 4.96 11.62
CA THR A 309 19.51 3.96 10.72
C THR A 309 18.56 3.65 9.56
N VAL A 310 17.26 3.44 9.86
CA VAL A 310 16.24 3.19 8.82
C VAL A 310 16.04 4.44 7.94
N ALA A 311 16.01 5.64 8.53
CA ALA A 311 15.88 6.88 7.77
C ALA A 311 17.07 7.11 6.83
N ILE A 312 18.29 6.81 7.25
CA ILE A 312 19.49 6.90 6.38
C ILE A 312 19.41 5.86 5.26
N ALA A 313 19.02 4.62 5.56
CA ALA A 313 18.88 3.56 4.57
C ALA A 313 17.83 3.92 3.50
N LEU A 314 16.65 4.39 3.91
CA LEU A 314 15.61 4.85 2.99
C LEU A 314 16.03 6.13 2.26
N GLY A 315 16.67 7.08 2.95
CA GLY A 315 17.20 8.30 2.34
C GLY A 315 18.26 8.02 1.26
N GLY A 316 19.00 6.91 1.38
CA GLY A 316 19.94 6.45 0.36
C GLY A 316 19.29 6.14 -0.99
N LEU A 317 18.01 5.76 -1.01
CA LEU A 317 17.26 5.57 -2.24
C LEU A 317 17.08 6.86 -3.05
N ALA A 318 17.12 8.02 -2.39
CA ALA A 318 17.01 9.32 -3.07
C ALA A 318 18.19 9.64 -3.99
N VAL A 319 19.31 8.90 -3.89
CA VAL A 319 20.46 9.00 -4.79
C VAL A 319 20.16 8.44 -6.18
N LEU A 320 19.18 7.54 -6.27
CA LEU A 320 18.76 6.97 -7.56
C LEU A 320 17.99 8.02 -8.36
N ASP A 321 18.33 8.15 -9.63
CA ASP A 321 17.69 9.10 -10.55
C ASP A 321 16.39 8.53 -11.14
N VAL A 322 15.49 8.10 -10.26
CA VAL A 322 14.17 7.59 -10.60
C VAL A 322 13.16 8.28 -9.71
N GLU A 323 12.25 9.04 -10.29
CA GLU A 323 11.32 9.90 -9.57
C GLU A 323 10.45 9.14 -8.56
N PHE A 324 9.89 8.00 -8.97
CA PHE A 324 9.15 7.09 -8.09
C PHE A 324 9.98 6.66 -6.86
N VAL A 325 11.26 6.32 -7.05
CA VAL A 325 12.13 5.87 -5.95
C VAL A 325 12.45 7.02 -5.01
N ARG A 326 12.64 8.24 -5.52
CA ARG A 326 12.79 9.45 -4.69
C ARG A 326 11.55 9.75 -3.88
N ALA A 327 10.35 9.59 -4.49
CA ALA A 327 9.09 9.76 -3.78
C ALA A 327 8.95 8.74 -2.64
N VAL A 328 9.28 7.45 -2.88
CA VAL A 328 9.31 6.40 -1.85
C VAL A 328 10.33 6.71 -0.76
N ALA A 329 11.52 7.21 -1.11
CA ALA A 329 12.54 7.61 -0.15
C ALA A 329 12.06 8.74 0.77
N ALA A 330 11.53 9.81 0.20
CA ALA A 330 11.01 10.95 0.95
C ALA A 330 9.86 10.55 1.88
N ALA A 331 8.91 9.79 1.37
CA ALA A 331 7.78 9.27 2.11
C ALA A 331 8.22 8.32 3.24
N GLY A 332 9.15 7.40 2.94
CA GLY A 332 9.71 6.47 3.91
C GLY A 332 10.47 7.16 5.04
N VAL A 333 11.33 8.12 4.73
CA VAL A 333 12.01 8.94 5.76
C VAL A 333 11.01 9.69 6.62
N SER A 334 10.00 10.30 6.00
CA SER A 334 8.96 11.04 6.70
C SER A 334 8.20 10.16 7.71
N VAL A 335 7.74 8.98 7.28
CA VAL A 335 7.00 8.07 8.15
C VAL A 335 7.86 7.57 9.31
N VAL A 336 9.15 7.30 9.07
CA VAL A 336 10.10 6.91 10.13
C VAL A 336 10.24 8.01 11.18
N LEU A 337 10.39 9.28 10.75
CA LEU A 337 10.51 10.41 11.66
C LEU A 337 9.22 10.65 12.45
N VAL A 338 8.05 10.51 11.82
CA VAL A 338 6.76 10.62 12.53
C VAL A 338 6.60 9.45 13.51
N ALA A 339 6.91 8.21 13.11
CA ALA A 339 6.87 7.05 14.01
C ALA A 339 7.80 7.20 15.21
N LEU A 340 9.01 7.75 14.99
CA LEU A 340 9.93 8.12 16.08
C LEU A 340 9.30 9.13 17.02
N ALA A 341 8.75 10.23 16.49
CA ALA A 341 8.10 11.26 17.29
C ALA A 341 6.93 10.70 18.12
N VAL A 342 6.12 9.82 17.54
CA VAL A 342 5.05 9.07 18.22
C VAL A 342 5.63 8.22 19.35
N ALA A 343 6.66 7.43 19.07
CA ALA A 343 7.25 6.50 20.03
C ALA A 343 7.87 7.18 21.25
N ILE A 344 8.48 8.35 21.05
CA ILE A 344 9.14 9.09 22.16
C ILE A 344 8.21 10.11 22.86
N SER A 345 7.04 10.41 22.32
CA SER A 345 6.13 11.39 22.89
C SER A 345 4.74 10.82 23.23
N LEU A 346 4.00 10.31 22.23
CA LEU A 346 2.64 9.83 22.40
C LEU A 346 2.59 8.56 23.26
N ILE A 347 3.41 7.56 22.93
CA ILE A 347 3.42 6.27 23.63
C ILE A 347 3.76 6.45 25.13
N PRO A 348 4.83 7.17 25.53
CA PRO A 348 5.09 7.44 26.93
C PRO A 348 3.96 8.22 27.63
N ALA A 349 3.34 9.18 26.94
CA ALA A 349 2.19 9.90 27.50
C ALA A 349 1.01 8.96 27.77
N LEU A 350 0.70 8.04 26.86
CA LEU A 350 -0.33 7.03 27.07
C LEU A 350 0.03 6.07 28.22
N CYS A 351 1.30 5.67 28.33
CA CYS A 351 1.80 4.86 29.44
C CYS A 351 1.62 5.55 30.78
N VAL A 352 1.94 6.84 30.88
CA VAL A 352 1.74 7.64 32.12
C VAL A 352 0.27 7.74 32.48
N LEU A 353 -0.61 8.04 31.51
CA LEU A 353 -2.06 8.13 31.74
C LEU A 353 -2.67 6.78 32.14
N GLY A 354 -2.14 5.68 31.60
CA GLY A 354 -2.60 4.33 31.88
C GLY A 354 -1.85 3.59 32.99
N ALA A 355 -0.90 4.22 33.68
CA ALA A 355 0.03 3.59 34.62
C ALA A 355 -0.67 2.77 35.72
N ARG A 356 -1.81 3.23 36.23
CA ARG A 356 -2.62 2.50 37.22
C ARG A 356 -3.07 1.11 36.71
N ARG A 357 -3.49 1.03 35.44
CA ARG A 357 -3.97 -0.22 34.83
C ARG A 357 -2.82 -1.11 34.38
N LEU A 358 -1.73 -0.51 33.90
CA LEU A 358 -0.50 -1.22 33.54
C LEU A 358 0.17 -1.86 34.78
N GLY A 359 0.19 -1.14 35.91
CA GLY A 359 0.82 -1.62 37.15
C GLY A 359 0.07 -2.76 37.85
N ARG A 360 -1.23 -2.95 37.60
CA ARG A 360 -1.99 -4.06 38.19
C ARG A 360 -1.55 -5.43 37.67
N ARG A 361 -1.11 -5.54 36.43
CA ARG A 361 -0.69 -6.79 35.77
C ARG A 361 0.82 -6.93 35.60
N ALA A 362 1.63 -5.95 36.01
CA ALA A 362 3.10 -6.01 35.88
C ALA A 362 3.74 -7.11 36.72
N ARG A 363 3.03 -7.67 37.67
CA ARG A 363 3.52 -8.69 38.61
C ARG A 363 3.70 -10.07 37.97
N ASP A 364 2.99 -10.37 36.86
CA ASP A 364 3.05 -11.70 36.23
C ASP A 364 4.18 -11.84 35.20
N ILE A 365 4.91 -10.76 34.88
CA ILE A 365 5.91 -10.74 33.81
C ILE A 365 7.32 -11.15 34.32
N GLY A 366 7.57 -11.03 35.63
CA GLY A 366 8.87 -11.36 36.27
C GLY A 366 8.97 -12.76 36.85
N GLY A 367 7.96 -13.60 36.73
CA GLY A 367 7.97 -14.95 37.27
C GLY A 367 8.63 -15.98 36.32
N ASP A 368 9.52 -16.84 36.85
CA ASP A 368 10.15 -17.94 36.12
C ASP A 368 9.18 -18.99 35.52
N HIS A 369 7.89 -18.77 35.61
CA HIS A 369 6.82 -19.70 35.22
C HIS A 369 5.98 -19.26 34.01
N GLY A 370 6.32 -18.16 33.34
CA GLY A 370 5.59 -17.66 32.15
C GLY A 370 5.79 -18.56 30.93
N VAL A 371 4.82 -18.44 29.96
CA VAL A 371 4.91 -19.16 28.67
C VAL A 371 6.22 -18.82 27.94
N PHE A 372 6.65 -17.57 27.99
CA PHE A 372 7.89 -17.13 27.36
C PHE A 372 9.14 -17.68 28.02
N SER A 373 9.17 -17.89 29.36
CA SER A 373 10.31 -18.51 30.03
C SER A 373 10.43 -20.01 29.71
N ARG A 374 9.30 -20.69 29.48
CA ARG A 374 9.29 -22.07 28.98
C ARG A 374 9.78 -22.13 27.53
N LEU A 375 9.32 -21.21 26.66
CA LEU A 375 9.79 -21.13 25.31
C LEU A 375 11.29 -20.82 25.22
N ALA A 376 11.77 -19.84 26.00
CA ALA A 376 13.19 -19.53 26.07
C ALA A 376 14.04 -20.72 26.49
N ARG A 377 13.60 -21.47 27.50
CA ARG A 377 14.27 -22.71 27.95
C ARG A 377 14.25 -23.80 26.88
N LEU A 378 13.14 -23.92 26.12
CA LEU A 378 13.04 -24.86 25.01
C LEU A 378 14.03 -24.49 23.89
N VAL A 379 14.07 -23.20 23.50
CA VAL A 379 15.01 -22.68 22.50
C VAL A 379 16.46 -22.90 22.94
N GLN A 380 16.78 -22.59 24.19
CA GLN A 380 18.13 -22.80 24.72
C GLN A 380 18.52 -24.29 24.81
N ARG A 381 17.54 -25.16 25.02
CA ARG A 381 17.79 -26.61 25.12
C ARG A 381 17.99 -27.29 23.77
N PHE A 382 17.30 -26.78 22.70
CA PHE A 382 17.33 -27.38 21.38
C PHE A 382 17.52 -26.32 20.26
N PRO A 383 18.61 -25.52 20.29
CA PRO A 383 18.77 -24.40 19.38
C PRO A 383 18.78 -24.82 17.91
N TRP A 384 19.50 -25.86 17.57
CA TRP A 384 19.61 -26.37 16.20
C TRP A 384 18.30 -26.95 15.68
N ALA A 385 17.55 -27.66 16.48
CA ALA A 385 16.26 -28.22 16.05
C ALA A 385 15.26 -27.12 15.75
N ILE A 386 15.26 -26.04 16.55
CA ILE A 386 14.37 -24.89 16.31
C ILE A 386 14.79 -24.10 15.09
N ILE A 387 16.08 -23.85 14.86
CA ILE A 387 16.58 -23.19 13.65
C ILE A 387 16.15 -23.99 12.44
N VAL A 388 16.36 -25.31 12.40
CA VAL A 388 15.97 -26.17 11.28
C VAL A 388 14.46 -26.17 11.08
N ALA A 389 13.66 -26.28 12.15
CA ALA A 389 12.20 -26.29 12.06
C ALA A 389 11.65 -24.97 11.53
N VAL A 390 12.15 -23.84 12.02
CA VAL A 390 11.74 -22.50 11.56
C VAL A 390 12.15 -22.29 10.11
N THR A 391 13.41 -22.62 9.75
CA THR A 391 13.89 -22.47 8.38
C THR A 391 13.11 -23.37 7.42
N ALA A 392 12.86 -24.62 7.77
CA ALA A 392 12.03 -25.51 6.96
C ALA A 392 10.60 -24.99 6.80
N GLY A 393 9.99 -24.49 7.87
CA GLY A 393 8.67 -23.87 7.83
C GLY A 393 8.61 -22.66 6.90
N LEU A 394 9.62 -21.77 6.97
CA LEU A 394 9.72 -20.62 6.08
C LEU A 394 9.91 -21.02 4.61
N VAL A 395 10.75 -22.04 4.36
CA VAL A 395 10.95 -22.58 3.00
C VAL A 395 9.65 -23.16 2.45
N VAL A 396 8.89 -23.94 3.25
CA VAL A 396 7.61 -24.52 2.83
C VAL A 396 6.59 -23.43 2.49
N VAL A 397 6.53 -22.35 3.27
CA VAL A 397 5.64 -21.22 3.01
C VAL A 397 6.08 -20.39 1.80
N ALA A 398 7.39 -20.33 1.52
CA ALA A 398 7.95 -19.60 0.39
C ALA A 398 7.90 -20.36 -0.95
N LEU A 399 7.61 -21.66 -0.92
CA LEU A 399 7.42 -22.45 -2.15
C LEU A 399 6.02 -22.15 -2.70
N PRO A 400 5.91 -21.84 -4.02
CA PRO A 400 4.63 -21.55 -4.69
C PRO A 400 3.71 -22.77 -4.76
#